data_2e0a422003c10245d7fe4eedcf86964a
#
_entry.id   2e0a422003c10245d7fe4eedcf86964a
#
_cell.length_a   1.000
_cell.length_b   1.000
_cell.length_c   1.000
_cell.angle_alpha   90.00
_cell.angle_beta   90.00
_cell.angle_gamma   90.00
#
_symmetry.space_group_name_H-M   'P 1'
#
loop_
_entity.id
_entity.type
_entity.pdbx_description
1 polymer ?
#
loop_
_entity_poly.entity_id
_entity_poly.type
_entity_poly.pdbx_seq_one_letter_code
_entity_poly.pdbx_strand_id
1 'polypeptide(L)'
;MAFKVIISDEAKLDLENSYLYYRENASKKVADNFIKDFRKSIKIISDNPYFKILFNEFRAKPLVKYPLLIFFSFDNKENIILIARVFNTSKNPEKYP
;
A
#
# COMPACT_ATOMS: atom_id res chain seq x y z
N MET A 1 -13.63 -14.76 -5.36
CA MET A 1 -13.91 -14.39 -3.96
C MET A 1 -12.78 -13.53 -3.43
N ALA A 2 -13.12 -12.43 -2.79
CA ALA A 2 -12.09 -11.50 -2.29
C ALA A 2 -11.47 -12.03 -0.99
N PHE A 3 -10.18 -11.71 -0.80
CA PHE A 3 -9.47 -12.02 0.43
C PHE A 3 -9.83 -10.97 1.50
N LYS A 4 -9.75 -11.37 2.77
CA LYS A 4 -9.86 -10.42 3.88
C LYS A 4 -8.57 -9.61 3.96
N VAL A 5 -8.69 -8.28 4.06
CA VAL A 5 -7.52 -7.39 4.09
C VAL A 5 -7.33 -6.86 5.51
N ILE A 6 -6.11 -7.00 6.02
CA ILE A 6 -5.70 -6.44 7.30
C ILE A 6 -4.57 -5.46 7.02
N ILE A 7 -4.68 -4.24 7.56
CA ILE A 7 -3.67 -3.20 7.41
C ILE A 7 -2.87 -3.12 8.71
N SER A 8 -1.55 -3.31 8.62
CA SER A 8 -0.68 -3.25 9.81
C SER A 8 -0.65 -1.84 10.41
N ASP A 9 -0.24 -1.74 11.65
CA ASP A 9 -0.09 -0.44 12.30
C ASP A 9 0.96 0.42 11.60
N GLU A 10 2.05 -0.18 11.14
CA GLU A 10 3.08 0.51 10.37
C GLU A 10 2.52 1.06 9.06
N ALA A 11 1.71 0.28 8.36
CA ALA A 11 1.08 0.74 7.12
C ALA A 11 0.07 1.86 7.38
N LYS A 12 -0.68 1.79 8.48
CA LYS A 12 -1.59 2.87 8.87
C LYS A 12 -0.83 4.17 9.11
N LEU A 13 0.31 4.08 9.79
CA LEU A 13 1.16 5.23 10.04
C LEU A 13 1.74 5.79 8.75
N ASP A 14 2.18 4.91 7.85
CA ASP A 14 2.67 5.32 6.53
C ASP A 14 1.59 6.10 5.76
N LEU A 15 0.34 5.61 5.80
CA LEU A 15 -0.77 6.28 5.14
C LEU A 15 -1.07 7.65 5.75
N GLU A 16 -1.07 7.74 7.07
CA GLU A 16 -1.30 9.00 7.77
C GLU A 16 -0.22 10.02 7.42
N ASN A 17 1.04 9.61 7.46
CA ASN A 17 2.16 10.49 7.13
C ASN A 17 2.09 10.96 5.67
N SER A 18 1.76 10.06 4.76
CA SER A 18 1.62 10.42 3.33
C SER A 18 0.43 11.35 3.10
N TYR A 19 -0.68 11.10 3.78
CA TYR A 19 -1.85 11.98 3.69
C TYR A 19 -1.53 13.39 4.14
N LEU A 20 -0.87 13.52 5.31
CA LEU A 20 -0.48 14.82 5.84
C LEU A 20 0.51 15.52 4.91
N TYR A 21 1.46 14.78 4.36
CA TYR A 21 2.43 15.33 3.41
C TYR A 21 1.72 15.95 2.20
N TYR A 22 0.81 15.21 1.57
CA TYR A 22 0.09 15.72 0.40
C TYR A 22 -0.84 16.88 0.75
N ARG A 23 -1.47 16.82 1.92
CA ARG A 23 -2.33 17.90 2.39
C ARG A 23 -1.55 19.20 2.58
N GLU A 24 -0.35 19.11 3.16
CA GLU A 24 0.47 20.29 3.45
C GLU A 24 1.23 20.81 2.23
N ASN A 25 1.67 19.92 1.35
CA ASN A 25 2.53 20.29 0.22
C ASN A 25 1.79 20.42 -1.10
N ALA A 26 0.55 19.99 -1.18
CA ALA A 26 -0.27 20.13 -2.38
C ALA A 26 -1.64 20.71 -1.99
N SER A 27 -2.60 19.85 -1.65
CA SER A 27 -3.93 20.30 -1.23
C SER A 27 -4.68 19.17 -0.52
N LYS A 28 -5.77 19.54 0.17
CA LYS A 28 -6.67 18.56 0.75
C LYS A 28 -7.27 17.66 -0.34
N LYS A 29 -7.58 18.22 -1.49
CA LYS A 29 -8.13 17.47 -2.62
C LYS A 29 -7.15 16.39 -3.08
N VAL A 30 -5.87 16.71 -3.21
CA VAL A 30 -4.83 15.75 -3.59
C VAL A 30 -4.70 14.66 -2.54
N ALA A 31 -4.70 15.01 -1.26
CA ALA A 31 -4.62 14.05 -0.17
C ALA A 31 -5.82 13.10 -0.19
N ASP A 32 -7.04 13.63 -0.39
CA ASP A 32 -8.23 12.79 -0.47
C ASP A 32 -8.19 11.85 -1.68
N ASN A 33 -7.69 12.33 -2.81
CA ASN A 33 -7.52 11.51 -4.01
C ASN A 33 -6.49 10.40 -3.80
N PHE A 34 -5.45 10.68 -3.04
CA PHE A 34 -4.47 9.66 -2.66
C PHE A 34 -5.15 8.51 -1.89
N ILE A 35 -6.00 8.82 -0.92
CA ILE A 35 -6.71 7.80 -0.17
C ILE A 35 -7.65 7.00 -1.06
N LYS A 36 -8.35 7.65 -1.98
CA LYS A 36 -9.21 6.94 -2.95
C LYS A 36 -8.40 5.99 -3.83
N ASP A 37 -7.23 6.43 -4.29
CA ASP A 37 -6.36 5.62 -5.12
C ASP A 37 -5.82 4.41 -4.34
N PHE A 38 -5.47 4.63 -3.08
CA PHE A 38 -5.06 3.55 -2.19
C PHE A 38 -6.17 2.50 -2.04
N ARG A 39 -7.40 2.95 -1.79
CA ARG A 39 -8.54 2.04 -1.65
C ARG A 39 -8.80 1.22 -2.92
N LYS A 40 -8.68 1.83 -4.09
CA LYS A 40 -8.79 1.11 -5.36
C LYS A 40 -7.70 0.05 -5.47
N SER A 41 -6.48 0.38 -5.08
CA SER A 41 -5.36 -0.56 -5.12
C SER A 41 -5.59 -1.74 -4.18
N ILE A 42 -6.13 -1.48 -2.99
CA ILE A 42 -6.46 -2.54 -2.04
C ILE A 42 -7.51 -3.49 -2.64
N LYS A 43 -8.52 -2.94 -3.32
CA LYS A 43 -9.53 -3.78 -3.97
C LYS A 43 -8.91 -4.66 -5.06
N ILE A 44 -8.02 -4.10 -5.85
CA ILE A 44 -7.31 -4.86 -6.90
C ILE A 44 -6.49 -6.00 -6.28
N ILE A 45 -5.76 -5.72 -5.21
CA ILE A 45 -5.00 -6.73 -4.48
C ILE A 45 -5.93 -7.80 -3.89
N SER A 46 -7.04 -7.37 -3.31
CA SER A 46 -8.02 -8.28 -2.70
C SER A 46 -8.63 -9.24 -3.72
N ASP A 47 -8.86 -8.77 -4.94
CA ASP A 47 -9.42 -9.60 -5.99
C ASP A 47 -8.39 -10.55 -6.59
N ASN A 48 -7.12 -10.14 -6.64
CA ASN A 48 -6.05 -10.96 -7.20
C ASN A 48 -4.70 -10.61 -6.55
N PRO A 49 -4.31 -11.30 -5.46
CA PRO A 49 -3.09 -10.96 -4.73
C PRO A 49 -1.80 -11.53 -5.32
N TYR A 50 -1.85 -12.11 -6.52
CA TYR A 50 -0.71 -12.81 -7.11
C TYR A 50 0.25 -11.86 -7.84
N PHE A 51 0.62 -10.77 -7.17
CA PHE A 51 1.64 -9.86 -7.67
C PHE A 51 3.02 -10.46 -7.45
N LYS A 52 4.00 -9.99 -8.23
CA LYS A 52 5.36 -10.48 -8.15
C LYS A 52 5.96 -10.22 -6.76
N ILE A 53 6.65 -11.22 -6.22
CA ILE A 53 7.41 -11.07 -4.99
C ILE A 53 8.58 -10.14 -5.26
N LEU A 54 8.68 -9.07 -4.48
CA LEU A 54 9.70 -8.05 -4.67
C LEU A 54 10.81 -8.12 -3.63
N PHE A 55 10.44 -8.40 -2.39
CA PHE A 55 11.40 -8.36 -1.28
C PHE A 55 11.00 -9.38 -0.22
N ASN A 56 11.89 -10.33 0.06
CA ASN A 56 11.62 -11.45 0.96
C ASN A 56 10.35 -12.18 0.52
N GLU A 57 9.34 -12.26 1.40
CA GLU A 57 8.04 -12.86 1.08
C GLU A 57 7.00 -11.83 0.66
N PHE A 58 7.40 -10.55 0.58
CA PHE A 58 6.47 -9.48 0.27
C PHE A 58 6.28 -9.31 -1.22
N ARG A 59 5.04 -9.13 -1.61
CA ARG A 59 4.66 -8.71 -2.94
C ARG A 59 4.41 -7.21 -2.91
N ALA A 60 4.48 -6.56 -4.06
CA ALA A 60 4.32 -5.12 -4.12
C ALA A 60 3.41 -4.70 -5.25
N LYS A 61 2.57 -3.70 -4.99
CA LYS A 61 1.77 -3.04 -6.00
C LYS A 61 2.04 -1.55 -5.94
N PRO A 62 2.52 -0.94 -7.04
CA PRO A 62 2.69 0.51 -7.07
C PRO A 62 1.34 1.21 -7.20
N LEU A 63 1.24 2.40 -6.61
CA LEU A 63 0.14 3.30 -6.90
C LEU A 63 0.36 3.93 -8.26
N VAL A 64 -0.73 4.25 -8.98
CA VAL A 64 -0.63 4.74 -10.35
C VAL A 64 -0.14 6.18 -10.40
N LYS A 65 -0.68 7.04 -9.52
CA LYS A 65 -0.44 8.49 -9.57
C LYS A 65 0.56 9.00 -8.53
N TYR A 66 1.01 8.13 -7.64
CA TYR A 66 1.83 8.53 -6.50
C TYR A 66 3.04 7.61 -6.38
N PRO A 67 4.21 8.14 -5.96
CA PRO A 67 5.44 7.34 -5.87
C PRO A 67 5.45 6.47 -4.61
N LEU A 68 4.48 5.57 -4.51
CA LEU A 68 4.31 4.71 -3.34
C LEU A 68 4.12 3.27 -3.78
N LEU A 69 4.71 2.35 -3.02
CA LEU A 69 4.53 0.91 -3.19
C LEU A 69 3.79 0.35 -1.99
N ILE A 70 2.78 -0.47 -2.26
CA ILE A 70 2.09 -1.21 -1.22
C ILE A 70 2.78 -2.57 -1.10
N PHE A 71 3.44 -2.81 0.03
CA PHE A 71 4.03 -4.12 0.34
C PHE A 71 3.01 -4.96 1.09
N PHE A 72 2.77 -6.16 0.61
CA PHE A 72 1.79 -7.04 1.24
C PHE A 72 2.23 -8.50 1.13
N SER A 73 1.68 -9.33 2.02
CA SER A 73 1.79 -10.77 1.95
C SER A 73 0.39 -11.35 2.01
N PHE A 74 0.22 -12.61 1.60
CA PHE A 74 -1.08 -13.23 1.72
C PHE A 74 -0.96 -14.69 2.13
N ASP A 75 -1.99 -15.17 2.80
CA ASP A 75 -2.10 -16.54 3.29
C ASP A 75 -3.30 -17.20 2.59
N ASN A 76 -3.01 -18.17 1.74
CA ASN A 76 -4.05 -18.91 1.01
C ASN A 76 -4.95 -19.73 1.93
N LYS A 77 -4.41 -20.22 3.03
CA LYS A 77 -5.18 -21.05 3.95
C LYS A 77 -6.26 -20.25 4.66
N GLU A 78 -5.90 -19.04 5.09
CA GLU A 78 -6.81 -18.18 5.84
C GLU A 78 -7.52 -17.17 4.95
N ASN A 79 -7.14 -17.06 3.70
CA ASN A 79 -7.65 -16.05 2.76
C ASN A 79 -7.48 -14.64 3.30
N ILE A 80 -6.30 -14.37 3.86
CA ILE A 80 -5.97 -13.08 4.46
C ILE A 80 -4.84 -12.43 3.68
N ILE A 81 -4.98 -11.13 3.42
CA ILE A 81 -3.93 -10.28 2.88
C ILE A 81 -3.51 -9.32 3.99
N LEU A 82 -2.23 -9.29 4.30
CA LEU A 82 -1.66 -8.34 5.24
C LEU A 82 -0.95 -7.25 4.48
N ILE A 83 -1.41 -6.00 4.63
CA ILE A 83 -0.73 -4.83 4.09
C ILE A 83 0.34 -4.45 5.12
N ALA A 84 1.60 -4.73 4.80
CA ALA A 84 2.71 -4.57 5.74
C ALA A 84 3.23 -3.13 5.78
N ARG A 85 3.40 -2.52 4.61
CA ARG A 85 3.92 -1.15 4.51
C ARG A 85 3.38 -0.46 3.27
N VAL A 86 3.35 0.86 3.33
CA VAL A 86 3.11 1.72 2.16
C VAL A 86 4.34 2.62 2.05
N PHE A 87 5.25 2.27 1.16
CA PHE A 87 6.59 2.84 1.11
C PHE A 87 6.74 3.84 -0.04
N ASN A 88 7.37 4.99 0.25
CA ASN A 88 7.62 6.01 -0.75
C ASN A 88 8.83 5.62 -1.61
N THR A 89 8.60 5.42 -2.91
CA THR A 89 9.64 4.95 -3.83
C THR A 89 10.68 6.01 -4.20
N SER A 90 10.42 7.28 -3.85
CA SER A 90 11.42 8.32 -4.06
C SER A 90 12.52 8.27 -3.01
N LYS A 91 12.36 7.48 -1.96
CA LYS A 91 13.39 7.26 -0.94
C LYS A 91 14.32 6.14 -1.36
N ASN A 92 15.48 6.06 -0.68
CA ASN A 92 16.49 5.06 -0.97
C ASN A 92 15.94 3.63 -0.86
N PRO A 93 16.06 2.79 -1.91
CA PRO A 93 15.63 1.39 -1.86
C PRO A 93 16.24 0.57 -0.73
N GLU A 94 17.41 0.94 -0.23
CA GLU A 94 18.03 0.25 0.90
C GLU A 94 17.20 0.32 2.17
N LYS A 95 16.22 1.21 2.22
CA LYS A 95 15.32 1.36 3.36
C LYS A 95 14.01 0.59 3.21
N TYR A 96 13.88 -0.24 2.19
CA TYR A 96 12.70 -1.09 2.02
C TYR A 96 12.54 -2.00 3.24
N PRO A 97 11.28 -2.31 3.60
CA PRO A 97 11.01 -3.16 4.74
C PRO A 97 11.52 -4.58 4.60
#